data_a89f5e21867ef39bcbe225b4d4b93b63
#
_entry.id   a89f5e21867ef39bcbe225b4d4b93b63
#
_cell.length_a   1.000
_cell.length_b   1.000
_cell.length_c   1.000
_cell.angle_alpha   90.00
_cell.angle_beta   90.00
_cell.angle_gamma   90.00
#
_symmetry.space_group_name_H-M   'P 1'
#
loop_
_entity.id
_entity.type
_entity.pdbx_description
1 polymer ?
#
loop_
_entity_poly.entity_id
_entity_poly.type
_entity_poly.pdbx_seq_one_letter_code
_entity_poly.pdbx_strand_id
1 'polypeptide(L)'
;MDDAGGKAIAEALAELDELGYGTVWIGGSPTPGDAAAVVAATRSITVATGILSIWNHTAEEVAAAVSAIDPDARRRFVLGLGVSHGPMVPQYAKPYSAMVDYLDALDAAEPSVGSGHRVLAALGPKMLKLAADRSLGAHPYLVTTEHTAEARAALGPDSLLAPELTAVLDTDLDRARTTARTMLGMYLQLPNYTANLLRLGFTEGDFEGGGSVRLLDALFALGDAEVVTRRTREYLDAGADHVALQVLTADEGGGGLPRAEWRELAEAFGSEL
;
A
#
# COMPACT_ATOMS: atom_id res chain seq x y z
N MET A 1 18.12 -14.19 2.54
CA MET A 1 17.20 -15.09 1.80
C MET A 1 18.07 -16.19 1.20
N ASP A 2 17.67 -17.44 1.29
CA ASP A 2 18.35 -18.51 0.56
C ASP A 2 18.13 -18.34 -0.97
N ASP A 3 19.00 -18.93 -1.75
CA ASP A 3 19.00 -18.80 -3.23
C ASP A 3 17.67 -19.30 -3.86
N ALA A 4 16.99 -20.25 -3.23
CA ALA A 4 15.71 -20.80 -3.69
C ALA A 4 14.53 -19.82 -3.47
N GLY A 5 14.48 -19.15 -2.33
CA GLY A 5 13.43 -18.17 -2.04
C GLY A 5 13.54 -16.92 -2.94
N GLY A 6 14.77 -16.45 -3.19
CA GLY A 6 15.01 -15.33 -4.11
C GLY A 6 14.58 -15.63 -5.55
N LYS A 7 14.83 -16.86 -6.01
CA LYS A 7 14.40 -17.31 -7.35
C LYS A 7 12.89 -17.38 -7.49
N ALA A 8 12.19 -17.94 -6.49
CA ALA A 8 10.73 -18.04 -6.50
C ALA A 8 10.05 -16.68 -6.54
N ILE A 9 10.59 -15.68 -5.81
CA ILE A 9 10.11 -14.30 -5.86
C ILE A 9 10.34 -13.68 -7.24
N ALA A 10 11.52 -13.83 -7.82
CA ALA A 10 11.82 -13.31 -9.16
C ALA A 10 10.90 -13.90 -10.24
N GLU A 11 10.63 -15.20 -10.18
CA GLU A 11 9.68 -15.86 -11.09
C GLU A 11 8.25 -15.33 -10.92
N ALA A 12 7.80 -15.09 -9.69
CA ALA A 12 6.48 -14.55 -9.41
C ALA A 12 6.34 -13.09 -9.90
N LEU A 13 7.40 -12.29 -9.77
CA LEU A 13 7.43 -10.91 -10.27
C LEU A 13 7.41 -10.85 -11.81
N ALA A 14 8.15 -11.75 -12.47
CA ALA A 14 8.09 -11.87 -13.93
C ALA A 14 6.69 -12.28 -14.41
N GLU A 15 6.01 -13.15 -13.67
CA GLU A 15 4.64 -13.55 -13.97
C GLU A 15 3.65 -12.36 -13.81
N LEU A 16 3.78 -11.53 -12.78
CA LEU A 16 2.95 -10.32 -12.64
C LEU A 16 3.13 -9.37 -13.83
N ASP A 17 4.36 -9.21 -14.32
CA ASP A 17 4.66 -8.41 -15.51
C ASP A 17 3.98 -8.98 -16.76
N GLU A 18 3.98 -10.32 -16.92
CA GLU A 18 3.32 -11.02 -18.04
C GLU A 18 1.80 -10.97 -17.95
N LEU A 19 1.24 -10.95 -16.75
CA LEU A 19 -0.19 -10.82 -16.48
C LEU A 19 -0.72 -9.38 -16.68
N GLY A 20 0.16 -8.39 -16.91
CA GLY A 20 -0.24 -7.02 -17.19
C GLY A 20 -0.43 -6.14 -15.96
N TYR A 21 0.03 -6.57 -14.77
CA TYR A 21 0.00 -5.69 -13.60
C TYR A 21 0.92 -4.49 -13.78
N GLY A 22 0.41 -3.29 -13.50
CA GLY A 22 1.17 -2.03 -13.72
C GLY A 22 2.14 -1.68 -12.60
N THR A 23 1.87 -2.12 -11.36
CA THR A 23 2.67 -1.73 -10.18
C THR A 23 2.76 -2.86 -9.16
N VAL A 24 3.93 -3.02 -8.55
CA VAL A 24 4.13 -3.83 -7.35
C VAL A 24 4.44 -2.91 -6.16
N TRP A 25 3.63 -2.99 -5.12
CA TRP A 25 3.86 -2.34 -3.83
C TRP A 25 4.49 -3.33 -2.86
N ILE A 26 5.72 -3.06 -2.45
CA ILE A 26 6.43 -3.95 -1.51
C ILE A 26 6.01 -3.59 -0.09
N GLY A 27 5.28 -4.47 0.57
CA GLY A 27 4.79 -4.29 1.94
C GLY A 27 5.90 -4.38 3.01
N GLY A 28 5.53 -4.09 4.25
CA GLY A 28 6.46 -4.05 5.38
C GLY A 28 7.14 -2.69 5.50
N SER A 29 8.44 -2.67 5.68
CA SER A 29 9.24 -1.44 5.61
C SER A 29 10.47 -1.67 4.71
N PRO A 30 10.27 -1.90 3.40
CA PRO A 30 11.34 -2.22 2.47
C PRO A 30 12.26 -1.02 2.26
N THR A 31 13.54 -1.33 1.99
CA THR A 31 14.52 -0.34 1.59
C THR A 31 14.52 -0.14 0.07
N PRO A 32 15.11 0.95 -0.46
CA PRO A 32 15.34 1.08 -1.90
C PRO A 32 16.19 -0.06 -2.50
N GLY A 33 17.05 -0.67 -1.70
CA GLY A 33 17.84 -1.85 -2.10
C GLY A 33 16.98 -3.09 -2.32
N ASP A 34 15.96 -3.31 -1.48
CA ASP A 34 14.98 -4.39 -1.69
C ASP A 34 14.17 -4.15 -2.96
N ALA A 35 13.76 -2.90 -3.20
CA ALA A 35 13.03 -2.51 -4.40
C ALA A 35 13.88 -2.66 -5.67
N ALA A 36 15.18 -2.39 -5.61
CA ALA A 36 16.10 -2.55 -6.75
C ALA A 36 16.11 -3.99 -7.28
N ALA A 37 16.08 -4.98 -6.38
CA ALA A 37 16.01 -6.40 -6.76
C ALA A 37 14.70 -6.72 -7.49
N VAL A 38 13.57 -6.16 -7.04
CA VAL A 38 12.26 -6.33 -7.67
C VAL A 38 12.21 -5.66 -9.04
N VAL A 39 12.71 -4.41 -9.16
CA VAL A 39 12.80 -3.71 -10.45
C VAL A 39 13.64 -4.49 -11.45
N ALA A 40 14.77 -5.07 -11.02
CA ALA A 40 15.64 -5.87 -11.87
C ALA A 40 14.99 -7.17 -12.37
N ALA A 41 14.04 -7.73 -11.61
CA ALA A 41 13.31 -8.94 -11.98
C ALA A 41 12.12 -8.68 -12.92
N THR A 42 11.77 -7.42 -13.19
CA THR A 42 10.63 -6.99 -14.02
C THR A 42 11.08 -6.15 -15.21
N ARG A 43 10.25 -6.05 -16.25
CA ARG A 43 10.55 -5.30 -17.49
C ARG A 43 9.83 -3.96 -17.57
N SER A 44 8.55 -3.92 -17.18
CA SER A 44 7.67 -2.75 -17.36
C SER A 44 7.01 -2.29 -16.07
N ILE A 45 6.84 -3.16 -15.08
CA ILE A 45 6.17 -2.86 -13.80
C ILE A 45 6.88 -1.71 -13.06
N THR A 46 6.09 -0.78 -12.57
CA THR A 46 6.52 0.20 -11.55
C THR A 46 6.65 -0.51 -10.20
N VAL A 47 7.69 -0.22 -9.46
CA VAL A 47 7.92 -0.78 -8.13
C VAL A 47 7.89 0.33 -7.10
N ALA A 48 7.05 0.18 -6.08
CA ALA A 48 6.91 1.15 -5.01
C ALA A 48 7.16 0.50 -3.64
N THR A 49 7.74 1.24 -2.70
CA THR A 49 7.76 0.83 -1.30
C THR A 49 6.39 1.14 -0.66
N GLY A 50 5.76 0.18 -0.02
CA GLY A 50 4.46 0.31 0.63
C GLY A 50 4.50 -0.04 2.13
N ILE A 51 5.14 0.74 2.97
CA ILE A 51 5.94 1.97 2.82
C ILE A 51 7.24 1.87 3.62
N LEU A 52 8.27 2.60 3.23
CA LEU A 52 9.45 2.78 4.06
C LEU A 52 9.11 3.69 5.26
N SER A 53 9.40 3.21 6.46
CA SER A 53 9.24 3.99 7.68
C SER A 53 10.37 5.01 7.82
N ILE A 54 10.02 6.30 7.97
CA ILE A 54 11.00 7.39 8.17
C ILE A 54 11.83 7.26 9.45
N TRP A 55 11.45 6.35 10.35
CA TRP A 55 12.14 6.13 11.61
C TRP A 55 13.29 5.12 11.51
N ASN A 56 13.35 4.35 10.42
CA ASN A 56 14.30 3.26 10.28
C ASN A 56 15.62 3.69 9.60
N HIS A 57 15.56 4.73 8.75
CA HIS A 57 16.69 5.21 7.97
C HIS A 57 16.66 6.73 7.89
N THR A 58 17.82 7.38 7.85
CA THR A 58 17.89 8.81 7.61
C THR A 58 17.53 9.15 6.15
N ALA A 59 17.13 10.39 5.90
CA ALA A 59 16.80 10.84 4.55
C ALA A 59 18.01 10.75 3.60
N GLU A 60 19.20 11.02 4.11
CA GLU A 60 20.46 10.95 3.36
C GLU A 60 20.80 9.50 2.96
N GLU A 61 20.63 8.55 3.89
CA GLU A 61 20.81 7.11 3.59
C GLU A 61 19.84 6.64 2.51
N VAL A 62 18.57 7.05 2.61
CA VAL A 62 17.54 6.70 1.62
C VAL A 62 17.83 7.34 0.27
N ALA A 63 18.22 8.62 0.24
CA ALA A 63 18.58 9.31 -0.99
C ALA A 63 19.78 8.66 -1.70
N ALA A 64 20.81 8.29 -0.93
CA ALA A 64 21.97 7.57 -1.45
C ALA A 64 21.57 6.19 -2.00
N ALA A 65 20.73 5.45 -1.29
CA ALA A 65 20.24 4.14 -1.73
C ALA A 65 19.37 4.23 -3.00
N VAL A 66 18.50 5.22 -3.11
CA VAL A 66 17.73 5.50 -4.35
C VAL A 66 18.65 5.84 -5.51
N SER A 67 19.68 6.64 -5.26
CA SER A 67 20.68 7.01 -6.27
C SER A 67 21.50 5.82 -6.79
N ALA A 68 21.72 4.82 -5.95
CA ALA A 68 22.44 3.60 -6.28
C ALA A 68 21.64 2.63 -7.18
N ILE A 69 20.32 2.82 -7.31
CA ILE A 69 19.50 2.06 -8.26
C ILE A 69 19.95 2.44 -9.68
N ASP A 70 20.10 1.44 -10.56
CA ASP A 70 20.39 1.66 -11.98
C ASP A 70 19.51 2.77 -12.57
N PRO A 71 20.04 3.74 -13.33
CA PRO A 71 19.27 4.90 -13.80
C PRO A 71 18.04 4.54 -14.64
N ASP A 72 18.05 3.45 -15.42
CA ASP A 72 16.93 3.00 -16.22
C ASP A 72 15.86 2.32 -15.33
N ALA A 73 16.31 1.51 -14.39
CA ALA A 73 15.48 0.88 -13.38
C ALA A 73 14.80 1.91 -12.46
N ARG A 74 15.55 2.94 -12.04
CA ARG A 74 15.08 4.00 -11.15
C ARG A 74 13.89 4.79 -11.73
N ARG A 75 13.72 4.86 -13.04
CA ARG A 75 12.53 5.48 -13.66
C ARG A 75 11.24 4.75 -13.34
N ARG A 76 11.33 3.46 -12.96
CA ARG A 76 10.20 2.62 -12.55
C ARG A 76 10.11 2.46 -11.04
N PHE A 77 10.87 3.22 -10.26
CA PHE A 77 10.85 3.17 -8.81
C PHE A 77 10.14 4.38 -8.21
N VAL A 78 9.24 4.13 -7.25
CA VAL A 78 8.55 5.15 -6.45
C VAL A 78 8.84 4.89 -4.96
N LEU A 79 9.37 5.92 -4.29
CA LEU A 79 9.62 5.86 -2.85
C LEU A 79 8.35 6.17 -2.07
N GLY A 80 7.68 5.14 -1.55
CA GLY A 80 6.57 5.31 -0.60
C GLY A 80 7.10 5.47 0.82
N LEU A 81 6.67 6.55 1.48
CA LEU A 81 7.10 6.95 2.82
C LEU A 81 5.94 6.98 3.80
N GLY A 82 6.21 6.63 5.05
CA GLY A 82 5.22 6.69 6.11
C GLY A 82 5.82 6.89 7.48
N VAL A 83 4.97 7.36 8.42
CA VAL A 83 5.37 7.60 9.81
C VAL A 83 5.21 6.37 10.71
N SER A 84 4.79 5.21 10.15
CA SER A 84 4.51 4.02 10.95
C SER A 84 3.49 4.29 12.07
N HIS A 85 3.59 3.61 13.21
CA HIS A 85 2.60 3.67 14.29
C HIS A 85 3.29 3.78 15.65
N GLY A 86 2.75 4.60 16.54
CA GLY A 86 3.32 4.87 17.86
C GLY A 86 3.69 3.60 18.65
N PRO A 87 2.81 2.59 18.74
CA PRO A 87 3.14 1.34 19.46
C PRO A 87 4.31 0.52 18.85
N MET A 88 4.64 0.75 17.58
CA MET A 88 5.67 0.00 16.86
C MET A 88 7.02 0.74 16.79
N VAL A 89 7.07 2.02 17.17
CA VAL A 89 8.25 2.87 17.02
C VAL A 89 8.59 3.53 18.36
N PRO A 90 9.67 3.12 19.03
CA PRO A 90 10.04 3.65 20.36
C PRO A 90 10.24 5.18 20.39
N GLN A 91 10.78 5.75 19.30
CA GLN A 91 11.04 7.20 19.16
C GLN A 91 9.89 7.98 18.52
N TYR A 92 8.70 7.39 18.39
CA TYR A 92 7.55 8.02 17.72
C TYR A 92 7.12 9.32 18.40
N ALA A 93 7.34 10.43 17.75
CA ALA A 93 6.97 11.75 18.26
C ALA A 93 6.62 12.70 17.12
N LYS A 94 5.55 13.48 17.29
CA LYS A 94 5.12 14.52 16.35
C LYS A 94 5.16 14.06 14.87
N PRO A 95 4.45 12.98 14.48
CA PRO A 95 4.63 12.31 13.19
C PRO A 95 4.48 13.23 11.98
N TYR A 96 3.60 14.22 12.03
CA TYR A 96 3.46 15.21 10.95
C TYR A 96 4.73 16.06 10.79
N SER A 97 5.25 16.63 11.88
CA SER A 97 6.48 17.44 11.83
C SER A 97 7.68 16.59 11.40
N ALA A 98 7.79 15.38 11.94
CA ALA A 98 8.85 14.44 11.54
C ALA A 98 8.82 14.12 10.03
N MET A 99 7.62 13.94 9.44
CA MET A 99 7.51 13.77 8.00
C MET A 99 7.93 15.03 7.24
N VAL A 100 7.55 16.22 7.68
CA VAL A 100 7.98 17.48 7.05
C VAL A 100 9.50 17.60 7.08
N ASP A 101 10.11 17.41 8.26
CA ASP A 101 11.56 17.51 8.45
C ASP A 101 12.29 16.47 7.58
N TYR A 102 11.74 15.26 7.45
CA TYR A 102 12.29 14.21 6.61
C TYR A 102 12.23 14.56 5.11
N LEU A 103 11.11 15.14 4.66
CA LEU A 103 10.97 15.61 3.28
C LEU A 103 11.91 16.76 2.97
N ASP A 104 12.12 17.68 3.93
CA ASP A 104 13.09 18.78 3.77
C ASP A 104 14.52 18.23 3.63
N ALA A 105 14.87 17.22 4.42
CA ALA A 105 16.18 16.56 4.32
C ALA A 105 16.34 15.79 3.00
N LEU A 106 15.29 15.13 2.48
CA LEU A 106 15.32 14.49 1.16
C LEU A 106 15.49 15.49 0.01
N ASP A 107 14.87 16.66 0.13
CA ASP A 107 14.99 17.73 -0.87
C ASP A 107 16.40 18.36 -0.87
N ALA A 108 17.03 18.42 0.31
CA ALA A 108 18.38 18.95 0.50
C ALA A 108 19.50 17.94 0.21
N ALA A 109 19.17 16.65 0.12
CA ALA A 109 20.16 15.59 -0.15
C ALA A 109 20.79 15.72 -1.54
N GLU A 110 22.03 15.28 -1.68
CA GLU A 110 22.75 15.25 -2.96
C GLU A 110 23.21 13.82 -3.27
N PRO A 111 22.58 13.14 -4.26
CA PRO A 111 21.44 13.58 -5.08
C PRO A 111 20.10 13.54 -4.31
N SER A 112 19.20 14.45 -4.64
CA SER A 112 17.87 14.53 -4.01
C SER A 112 16.90 13.48 -4.57
N VAL A 113 15.86 13.12 -3.78
CA VAL A 113 14.70 12.37 -4.27
C VAL A 113 13.55 13.34 -4.46
N GLY A 114 13.33 13.78 -5.70
CA GLY A 114 12.33 14.77 -6.04
C GLY A 114 10.88 14.33 -5.70
N SER A 115 9.98 15.31 -5.54
CA SER A 115 8.56 15.08 -5.22
C SER A 115 7.86 14.16 -6.23
N GLY A 116 8.24 14.19 -7.50
CA GLY A 116 7.69 13.33 -8.56
C GLY A 116 8.11 11.86 -8.49
N HIS A 117 8.90 11.45 -7.50
CA HIS A 117 9.38 10.07 -7.31
C HIS A 117 9.06 9.51 -5.93
N ARG A 118 8.17 10.17 -5.17
CA ARG A 118 7.77 9.71 -3.83
C ARG A 118 6.27 9.86 -3.61
N VAL A 119 5.67 8.98 -2.80
CA VAL A 119 4.28 9.04 -2.33
C VAL A 119 4.25 8.95 -0.81
N LEU A 120 3.20 9.45 -0.18
CA LEU A 120 3.06 9.40 1.28
C LEU A 120 1.90 8.47 1.70
N ALA A 121 2.14 7.65 2.71
CA ALA A 121 1.05 7.04 3.46
C ALA A 121 0.29 8.13 4.22
N ALA A 122 -1.00 8.31 3.91
CA ALA A 122 -1.78 9.41 4.44
C ALA A 122 -3.24 9.00 4.69
N LEU A 123 -3.72 9.19 5.92
CA LEU A 123 -5.10 8.91 6.29
C LEU A 123 -5.86 10.20 6.63
N GLY A 124 -5.24 11.09 7.40
CA GLY A 124 -5.86 12.30 7.87
C GLY A 124 -5.62 13.51 6.94
N PRO A 125 -6.49 14.54 7.02
CA PRO A 125 -6.48 15.66 6.07
C PRO A 125 -5.16 16.44 6.04
N LYS A 126 -4.46 16.56 7.15
CA LYS A 126 -3.16 17.26 7.19
C LYS A 126 -2.07 16.50 6.41
N MET A 127 -2.04 15.18 6.55
CA MET A 127 -1.06 14.35 5.83
C MET A 127 -1.43 14.25 4.34
N LEU A 128 -2.72 14.17 4.00
CA LEU A 128 -3.18 14.24 2.61
C LEU A 128 -2.78 15.57 1.95
N LYS A 129 -2.96 16.69 2.65
CA LYS A 129 -2.50 17.99 2.15
C LYS A 129 -0.98 18.02 1.94
N LEU A 130 -0.20 17.47 2.88
CA LEU A 130 1.26 17.38 2.75
C LEU A 130 1.64 16.51 1.54
N ALA A 131 0.92 15.40 1.32
CA ALA A 131 1.14 14.54 0.17
C ALA A 131 0.92 15.28 -1.15
N ALA A 132 -0.16 16.06 -1.26
CA ALA A 132 -0.44 16.90 -2.43
C ALA A 132 0.66 17.94 -2.68
N ASP A 133 1.16 18.58 -1.62
CA ASP A 133 2.11 19.68 -1.75
C ASP A 133 3.56 19.21 -1.97
N ARG A 134 3.92 17.98 -1.50
CA ARG A 134 5.32 17.59 -1.38
C ARG A 134 5.66 16.22 -2.01
N SER A 135 4.72 15.58 -2.71
CA SER A 135 4.94 14.27 -3.34
C SER A 135 4.06 14.09 -4.57
N LEU A 136 4.16 12.92 -5.24
CA LEU A 136 3.21 12.52 -6.29
C LEU A 136 1.76 12.49 -5.79
N GLY A 137 1.57 12.16 -4.51
CA GLY A 137 0.26 12.00 -3.92
C GLY A 137 0.27 11.04 -2.73
N ALA A 138 -0.82 10.30 -2.52
CA ALA A 138 -1.05 9.48 -1.35
C ALA A 138 -1.30 8.00 -1.67
N HIS A 139 -0.80 7.13 -0.77
CA HIS A 139 -1.09 5.70 -0.71
C HIS A 139 -1.76 5.37 0.64
N PRO A 140 -3.09 5.57 0.75
CA PRO A 140 -3.84 5.22 1.96
C PRO A 140 -3.98 3.71 2.12
N TYR A 141 -3.97 3.23 3.35
CA TYR A 141 -4.09 1.82 3.71
C TYR A 141 -5.26 1.59 4.66
N LEU A 142 -6.00 0.47 4.50
CA LEU A 142 -7.20 0.15 5.27
C LEU A 142 -8.22 1.29 5.29
N VAL A 143 -8.66 1.67 4.12
CA VAL A 143 -9.62 2.78 3.90
C VAL A 143 -10.86 2.28 3.15
N THR A 144 -11.93 3.06 3.22
CA THR A 144 -13.19 2.80 2.49
C THR A 144 -13.28 3.66 1.23
N THR A 145 -14.29 3.42 0.40
CA THR A 145 -14.60 4.27 -0.77
C THR A 145 -14.97 5.69 -0.35
N GLU A 146 -15.65 5.87 0.79
CA GLU A 146 -15.95 7.20 1.34
C GLU A 146 -14.67 7.95 1.71
N HIS A 147 -13.71 7.27 2.35
CA HIS A 147 -12.40 7.88 2.62
C HIS A 147 -11.68 8.23 1.31
N THR A 148 -11.77 7.39 0.28
CA THR A 148 -11.16 7.65 -1.03
C THR A 148 -11.73 8.93 -1.65
N ALA A 149 -13.05 9.14 -1.59
CA ALA A 149 -13.67 10.37 -2.06
C ALA A 149 -13.23 11.61 -1.25
N GLU A 150 -13.13 11.49 0.09
CA GLU A 150 -12.59 12.56 0.94
C GLU A 150 -11.11 12.85 0.64
N ALA A 151 -10.31 11.80 0.42
CA ALA A 151 -8.89 11.93 0.09
C ALA A 151 -8.71 12.61 -1.27
N ARG A 152 -9.51 12.26 -2.29
CA ARG A 152 -9.50 12.95 -3.60
C ARG A 152 -9.82 14.44 -3.44
N ALA A 153 -10.84 14.78 -2.65
CA ALA A 153 -11.18 16.19 -2.41
C ALA A 153 -10.05 16.96 -1.71
N ALA A 154 -9.29 16.29 -0.81
CA ALA A 154 -8.17 16.90 -0.10
C ALA A 154 -6.89 17.03 -0.93
N LEU A 155 -6.61 16.04 -1.80
CA LEU A 155 -5.44 16.00 -2.68
C LEU A 155 -5.58 16.93 -3.90
N GLY A 156 -6.81 17.16 -4.36
CA GLY A 156 -7.05 17.82 -5.65
C GLY A 156 -6.93 16.86 -6.84
N PRO A 157 -7.20 17.32 -8.07
CA PRO A 157 -7.31 16.46 -9.25
C PRO A 157 -5.97 15.96 -9.80
N ASP A 158 -4.87 16.66 -9.50
CA ASP A 158 -3.57 16.44 -10.18
C ASP A 158 -2.64 15.51 -9.38
N SER A 159 -2.98 15.17 -8.13
CA SER A 159 -2.16 14.31 -7.27
C SER A 159 -2.59 12.86 -7.39
N LEU A 160 -1.63 11.94 -7.41
CA LEU A 160 -1.90 10.50 -7.37
C LEU A 160 -2.65 10.11 -6.10
N LEU A 161 -3.76 9.38 -6.26
CA LEU A 161 -4.45 8.70 -5.18
C LEU A 161 -4.46 7.20 -5.44
N ALA A 162 -3.67 6.47 -4.69
CA ALA A 162 -3.45 5.03 -4.84
C ALA A 162 -3.80 4.27 -3.56
N PRO A 163 -5.09 4.13 -3.16
CA PRO A 163 -5.47 3.35 -2.00
C PRO A 163 -5.14 1.86 -2.16
N GLU A 164 -4.90 1.21 -1.05
CA GLU A 164 -4.85 -0.24 -0.98
C GLU A 164 -6.27 -0.80 -0.76
N LEU A 165 -6.57 -1.92 -1.41
CA LEU A 165 -7.75 -2.74 -1.19
C LEU A 165 -7.33 -4.18 -0.87
N THR A 166 -7.61 -4.63 0.33
CA THR A 166 -7.37 -6.02 0.72
C THR A 166 -8.49 -6.93 0.17
N ALA A 167 -8.09 -8.00 -0.50
CA ALA A 167 -8.99 -8.99 -1.09
C ALA A 167 -8.77 -10.39 -0.51
N VAL A 168 -9.86 -11.14 -0.31
CA VAL A 168 -9.84 -12.58 0.00
C VAL A 168 -10.70 -13.30 -1.03
N LEU A 169 -10.06 -14.04 -1.94
CA LEU A 169 -10.73 -14.80 -3.00
C LEU A 169 -11.26 -16.11 -2.42
N ASP A 170 -12.38 -16.02 -1.74
CA ASP A 170 -13.06 -17.15 -1.13
C ASP A 170 -14.57 -16.93 -1.11
N THR A 171 -15.33 -17.81 -1.78
CA THR A 171 -16.80 -17.73 -1.87
C THR A 171 -17.50 -18.18 -0.59
N ASP A 172 -16.80 -18.86 0.33
CA ASP A 172 -17.26 -19.10 1.70
C ASP A 172 -16.99 -17.83 2.53
N LEU A 173 -18.01 -16.99 2.65
CA LEU A 173 -17.88 -15.68 3.31
C LEU A 173 -17.52 -15.77 4.80
N ASP A 174 -17.86 -16.85 5.49
CA ASP A 174 -17.49 -17.02 6.91
C ASP A 174 -15.98 -17.30 7.03
N ARG A 175 -15.44 -18.10 6.12
CA ARG A 175 -13.99 -18.36 6.04
C ARG A 175 -13.24 -17.10 5.56
N ALA A 176 -13.73 -16.41 4.53
CA ALA A 176 -13.17 -15.15 4.06
C ALA A 176 -13.11 -14.09 5.17
N ARG A 177 -14.19 -13.93 5.92
CA ARG A 177 -14.24 -13.01 7.08
C ARG A 177 -13.30 -13.43 8.21
N THR A 178 -13.09 -14.72 8.42
CA THR A 178 -12.12 -15.20 9.41
C THR A 178 -10.69 -14.82 9.01
N THR A 179 -10.33 -15.01 7.75
CA THR A 179 -9.03 -14.58 7.20
C THR A 179 -8.85 -13.06 7.34
N ALA A 180 -9.86 -12.27 6.97
CA ALA A 180 -9.82 -10.82 7.09
C ALA A 180 -9.68 -10.35 8.55
N ARG A 181 -10.38 -10.99 9.51
CA ARG A 181 -10.27 -10.67 10.94
C ARG A 181 -8.89 -10.93 11.52
N THR A 182 -8.23 -11.99 11.08
CA THR A 182 -6.86 -12.31 11.52
C THR A 182 -5.91 -11.15 11.22
N MET A 183 -5.99 -10.60 10.02
CA MET A 183 -5.20 -9.44 9.61
C MET A 183 -5.68 -8.16 10.32
N LEU A 184 -6.98 -7.85 10.27
CA LEU A 184 -7.54 -6.59 10.77
C LEU A 184 -7.34 -6.42 12.28
N GLY A 185 -7.39 -7.50 13.06
CA GLY A 185 -7.28 -7.47 14.52
C GLY A 185 -6.03 -6.78 15.04
N MET A 186 -4.90 -6.88 14.33
CA MET A 186 -3.67 -6.16 14.67
C MET A 186 -3.84 -4.64 14.42
N TYR A 187 -4.44 -4.26 13.32
CA TYR A 187 -4.61 -2.84 12.95
C TYR A 187 -5.64 -2.12 13.83
N LEU A 188 -6.64 -2.83 14.35
CA LEU A 188 -7.60 -2.28 15.32
C LEU A 188 -6.98 -1.92 16.69
N GLN A 189 -5.74 -2.34 16.95
CA GLN A 189 -4.96 -1.88 18.11
C GLN A 189 -4.19 -0.57 17.85
N LEU A 190 -4.26 -0.03 16.63
CA LEU A 190 -3.48 1.14 16.22
C LEU A 190 -4.38 2.38 16.14
N PRO A 191 -4.16 3.39 17.03
CA PRO A 191 -5.08 4.52 17.18
C PRO A 191 -5.31 5.35 15.89
N ASN A 192 -4.36 5.39 14.98
CA ASN A 192 -4.52 6.12 13.72
C ASN A 192 -5.57 5.48 12.80
N TYR A 193 -5.72 4.15 12.80
CA TYR A 193 -6.76 3.47 12.04
C TYR A 193 -8.12 3.59 12.72
N THR A 194 -8.20 3.28 14.02
CA THR A 194 -9.48 3.38 14.73
C THR A 194 -10.02 4.80 14.76
N ALA A 195 -9.17 5.82 14.95
CA ALA A 195 -9.59 7.22 14.87
C ALA A 195 -10.10 7.60 13.46
N ASN A 196 -9.48 7.07 12.39
CA ASN A 196 -9.96 7.29 11.03
C ASN A 196 -11.33 6.61 10.81
N LEU A 197 -11.50 5.37 11.25
CA LEU A 197 -12.76 4.62 11.13
C LEU A 197 -13.89 5.27 11.94
N LEU A 198 -13.61 5.74 13.16
CA LEU A 198 -14.58 6.50 13.97
C LEU A 198 -15.03 7.79 13.24
N ARG A 199 -14.10 8.49 12.58
CA ARG A 199 -14.41 9.67 11.79
C ARG A 199 -15.31 9.35 10.58
N LEU A 200 -15.19 8.15 10.02
CA LEU A 200 -16.02 7.62 8.94
C LEU A 200 -17.37 7.04 9.42
N GLY A 201 -17.68 7.15 10.73
CA GLY A 201 -18.96 6.75 11.30
C GLY A 201 -19.05 5.29 11.73
N PHE A 202 -17.93 4.58 11.85
CA PHE A 202 -17.88 3.32 12.59
C PHE A 202 -17.88 3.62 14.09
N THR A 203 -18.15 2.62 14.89
CA THR A 203 -18.20 2.70 16.35
C THR A 203 -17.19 1.75 16.98
N GLU A 204 -16.88 1.93 18.26
CA GLU A 204 -16.00 0.99 18.98
C GLU A 204 -16.57 -0.44 18.99
N GLY A 205 -17.88 -0.61 18.97
CA GLY A 205 -18.53 -1.92 18.81
C GLY A 205 -18.20 -2.59 17.47
N ASP A 206 -17.90 -1.82 16.43
CA ASP A 206 -17.45 -2.37 15.14
C ASP A 206 -16.02 -2.94 15.19
N PHE A 207 -15.25 -2.63 16.25
CA PHE A 207 -13.88 -3.12 16.43
C PHE A 207 -13.80 -4.40 17.26
N GLU A 208 -14.88 -4.80 17.92
CA GLU A 208 -14.94 -6.02 18.73
C GLU A 208 -14.78 -7.28 17.88
N GLY A 209 -14.18 -8.32 18.47
CA GLY A 209 -14.04 -9.63 17.81
C GLY A 209 -13.21 -9.64 16.53
N GLY A 210 -12.32 -8.63 16.34
CA GLY A 210 -11.51 -8.48 15.15
C GLY A 210 -12.23 -7.82 13.98
N GLY A 211 -13.38 -7.23 14.24
CA GLY A 211 -14.17 -6.44 13.28
C GLY A 211 -15.58 -6.99 13.04
N SER A 212 -16.56 -6.09 13.09
CA SER A 212 -17.94 -6.40 12.73
C SER A 212 -18.06 -6.78 11.25
N VAL A 213 -19.12 -7.48 10.87
CA VAL A 213 -19.40 -7.76 9.44
C VAL A 213 -19.47 -6.47 8.63
N ARG A 214 -20.11 -5.43 9.17
CA ARG A 214 -20.20 -4.11 8.55
C ARG A 214 -18.82 -3.51 8.27
N LEU A 215 -17.90 -3.61 9.23
CA LEU A 215 -16.54 -3.07 9.08
C LEU A 215 -15.74 -3.89 8.05
N LEU A 216 -15.82 -5.21 8.10
CA LEU A 216 -15.15 -6.08 7.14
C LEU A 216 -15.64 -5.84 5.72
N ASP A 217 -16.95 -5.81 5.51
CA ASP A 217 -17.55 -5.60 4.18
C ASP A 217 -17.24 -4.18 3.63
N ALA A 218 -16.92 -3.21 4.49
CA ALA A 218 -16.51 -1.87 4.08
C ALA A 218 -15.02 -1.77 3.69
N LEU A 219 -14.15 -2.55 4.35
CA LEU A 219 -12.69 -2.46 4.17
C LEU A 219 -12.14 -3.49 3.19
N PHE A 220 -12.81 -4.65 3.01
CA PHE A 220 -12.29 -5.78 2.26
C PHE A 220 -13.16 -6.12 1.05
N ALA A 221 -12.56 -6.69 0.03
CA ALA A 221 -13.25 -7.39 -1.03
C ALA A 221 -13.26 -8.90 -0.72
N LEU A 222 -14.41 -9.42 -0.28
CA LEU A 222 -14.56 -10.81 0.14
C LEU A 222 -15.47 -11.55 -0.84
N GLY A 223 -14.97 -12.57 -1.53
CA GLY A 223 -15.74 -13.36 -2.50
C GLY A 223 -14.90 -13.82 -3.68
N ASP A 224 -15.51 -13.97 -4.84
CA ASP A 224 -14.85 -14.31 -6.09
C ASP A 224 -14.17 -13.10 -6.76
N ALA A 225 -13.49 -13.33 -7.87
CA ALA A 225 -12.80 -12.30 -8.62
C ALA A 225 -13.75 -11.21 -9.18
N GLU A 226 -15.02 -11.52 -9.44
CA GLU A 226 -16.03 -10.53 -9.87
C GLU A 226 -16.34 -9.53 -8.74
N VAL A 227 -16.41 -10.03 -7.49
CA VAL A 227 -16.58 -9.17 -6.31
C VAL A 227 -15.39 -8.24 -6.15
N VAL A 228 -14.14 -8.75 -6.28
CA VAL A 228 -12.93 -7.94 -6.19
C VAL A 228 -12.88 -6.89 -7.30
N THR A 229 -13.18 -7.27 -8.53
CA THR A 229 -13.22 -6.35 -9.69
C THR A 229 -14.25 -5.25 -9.49
N ARG A 230 -15.47 -5.58 -9.09
CA ARG A 230 -16.51 -4.59 -8.78
C ARG A 230 -16.05 -3.64 -7.67
N ARG A 231 -15.48 -4.16 -6.59
CA ARG A 231 -15.00 -3.36 -5.47
C ARG A 231 -13.87 -2.42 -5.89
N THR A 232 -12.96 -2.88 -6.74
CA THR A 232 -11.89 -2.06 -7.31
C THR A 232 -12.47 -0.88 -8.12
N ARG A 233 -13.51 -1.12 -8.94
CA ARG A 233 -14.20 -0.04 -9.69
C ARG A 233 -14.84 0.98 -8.76
N GLU A 234 -15.43 0.56 -7.63
CA GLU A 234 -16.00 1.49 -6.65
C GLU A 234 -14.93 2.46 -6.09
N TYR A 235 -13.69 2.01 -5.89
CA TYR A 235 -12.58 2.88 -5.48
C TYR A 235 -12.16 3.84 -6.61
N LEU A 236 -12.11 3.36 -7.85
CA LEU A 236 -11.82 4.21 -9.01
C LEU A 236 -12.92 5.26 -9.21
N ASP A 237 -14.18 4.89 -9.11
CA ASP A 237 -15.33 5.79 -9.19
C ASP A 237 -15.34 6.83 -8.04
N ALA A 238 -14.81 6.45 -6.86
CA ALA A 238 -14.61 7.36 -5.73
C ALA A 238 -13.42 8.32 -5.92
N GLY A 239 -12.68 8.20 -7.02
CA GLY A 239 -11.61 9.11 -7.41
C GLY A 239 -10.19 8.58 -7.22
N ALA A 240 -9.99 7.28 -6.98
CA ALA A 240 -8.65 6.69 -7.05
C ALA A 240 -8.14 6.69 -8.50
N ASP A 241 -6.85 6.93 -8.70
CA ASP A 241 -6.19 6.79 -9.99
C ASP A 241 -5.62 5.37 -10.17
N HIS A 242 -5.36 4.69 -9.08
CA HIS A 242 -4.79 3.35 -9.00
C HIS A 242 -5.29 2.67 -7.73
N VAL A 243 -5.52 1.36 -7.77
CA VAL A 243 -5.86 0.56 -6.59
C VAL A 243 -4.81 -0.53 -6.41
N ALA A 244 -4.13 -0.54 -5.27
CA ALA A 244 -3.18 -1.58 -4.91
C ALA A 244 -3.94 -2.75 -4.28
N LEU A 245 -3.93 -3.92 -4.90
CA LEU A 245 -4.60 -5.10 -4.36
C LEU A 245 -3.65 -5.89 -3.44
N GLN A 246 -4.05 -6.07 -2.18
CA GLN A 246 -3.39 -6.99 -1.25
C GLN A 246 -4.24 -8.26 -1.13
N VAL A 247 -3.76 -9.35 -1.72
CA VAL A 247 -4.47 -10.63 -1.66
C VAL A 247 -4.04 -11.42 -0.44
N LEU A 248 -5.01 -11.77 0.42
CA LEU A 248 -4.81 -12.65 1.56
C LEU A 248 -5.30 -14.06 1.24
N THR A 249 -4.55 -15.06 1.68
CA THR A 249 -4.94 -16.47 1.63
C THR A 249 -5.11 -17.04 3.03
N ALA A 250 -5.91 -18.09 3.17
CA ALA A 250 -6.17 -18.76 4.45
C ALA A 250 -4.97 -19.59 4.96
N ASP A 251 -3.92 -19.76 4.17
CA ASP A 251 -2.76 -20.56 4.54
C ASP A 251 -1.89 -19.82 5.57
N GLU A 252 -2.17 -20.06 6.84
CA GLU A 252 -1.54 -19.43 8.01
C GLU A 252 -0.03 -19.71 8.19
N GLY A 253 0.64 -20.39 7.30
CA GLY A 253 2.02 -20.81 7.53
C GLY A 253 2.90 -20.90 6.31
N GLY A 254 2.32 -20.77 5.17
CA GLY A 254 3.06 -20.86 3.93
C GLY A 254 3.45 -19.47 3.44
N GLY A 255 4.69 -19.09 3.53
CA GLY A 255 5.22 -17.90 2.83
C GLY A 255 5.07 -17.96 1.31
N GLY A 256 3.96 -18.54 0.84
CA GLY A 256 3.59 -18.65 -0.57
C GLY A 256 2.94 -17.37 -1.06
N LEU A 257 3.39 -16.90 -2.23
CA LEU A 257 2.74 -15.78 -2.91
C LEU A 257 1.40 -16.26 -3.50
N PRO A 258 0.33 -15.44 -3.51
CA PRO A 258 -1.01 -15.80 -3.98
C PRO A 258 -1.08 -15.80 -5.52
N ARG A 259 -0.24 -16.60 -6.15
CA ARG A 259 -0.06 -16.61 -7.62
C ARG A 259 -1.29 -17.11 -8.37
N ALA A 260 -2.06 -18.02 -7.79
CA ALA A 260 -3.30 -18.51 -8.36
C ALA A 260 -4.35 -17.41 -8.41
N GLU A 261 -4.51 -16.69 -7.30
CA GLU A 261 -5.41 -15.56 -7.14
C GLU A 261 -5.02 -14.41 -8.07
N TRP A 262 -3.72 -14.13 -8.24
CA TRP A 262 -3.27 -13.10 -9.19
C TRP A 262 -3.65 -13.43 -10.64
N ARG A 263 -3.56 -14.71 -11.07
CA ARG A 263 -4.01 -15.13 -12.41
C ARG A 263 -5.50 -14.97 -12.57
N GLU A 264 -6.28 -15.44 -11.58
CA GLU A 264 -7.75 -15.32 -11.57
C GLU A 264 -8.18 -13.85 -11.66
N LEU A 265 -7.54 -12.98 -10.88
CA LEU A 265 -7.82 -11.53 -10.93
C LEU A 265 -7.42 -10.91 -12.27
N ALA A 266 -6.26 -11.27 -12.83
CA ALA A 266 -5.84 -10.77 -14.14
C ALA A 266 -6.82 -11.19 -15.26
N GLU A 267 -7.35 -12.41 -15.21
CA GLU A 267 -8.39 -12.87 -16.13
C GLU A 267 -9.70 -12.08 -15.95
N ALA A 268 -10.11 -11.83 -14.70
CA ALA A 268 -11.34 -11.11 -14.38
C ALA A 268 -11.29 -9.62 -14.75
N PHE A 269 -10.15 -8.98 -14.57
CA PHE A 269 -9.94 -7.60 -15.03
C PHE A 269 -9.88 -7.53 -16.56
N GLY A 270 -9.37 -8.58 -17.24
CA GLY A 270 -9.35 -8.75 -18.69
C GLY A 270 -8.76 -7.57 -19.44
N SER A 271 -9.41 -7.22 -20.57
CA SER A 271 -9.00 -6.08 -21.42
C SER A 271 -9.37 -4.70 -20.86
N GLU A 272 -9.72 -4.61 -19.59
CA GLU A 272 -10.14 -3.36 -18.92
C GLU A 272 -9.00 -2.71 -18.12
N LEU A 273 -7.80 -3.33 -18.06
CA LEU A 273 -6.60 -2.78 -17.44
C LEU A 273 -5.72 -2.03 -18.44
#